data_32a4410a88e6e6a39b2eaccead05928d
#
_entry.id   32a4410a88e6e6a39b2eaccead05928d
#
_cell.length_a   1.000
_cell.length_b   1.000
_cell.length_c   1.000
_cell.angle_alpha   90.00
_cell.angle_beta   90.00
_cell.angle_gamma   90.00
#
_symmetry.space_group_name_H-M   'P 1'
#
loop_
_entity.id
_entity.type
_entity.pdbx_description
1 polymer ?
#
loop_
_entity_poly.entity_id
_entity_poly.type
_entity_poly.pdbx_seq_one_letter_code
_entity_poly.pdbx_strand_id
1 'polypeptide(L)'
;MAEKYGEVPPKFTKKWWEYFWDYYKWHVIITVVAVLIASVTIVQCATRPKYDMNVVYAGHMNYSEEEINKLKEIISERISDIDGNGENSVLLSTLVFADNAGSEEYDYAIQTKLDLTFTDDCSFIYLMDKANVDAQMQKEVVDQIYDCTDSFIDSSSDKVVKAADGKGYAVNLKDSRLLKDNGIYC
;
A
#
# COMPACT_ATOMS: atom_id res chain seq x y z
N MET A 1 -8.91 50.41 14.30
CA MET A 1 -10.21 49.85 14.74
C MET A 1 -10.51 50.45 16.09
N ALA A 2 -11.63 51.15 16.24
CA ALA A 2 -12.00 51.72 17.52
C ALA A 2 -12.27 50.55 18.51
N GLU A 3 -11.67 50.65 19.70
CA GLU A 3 -11.88 49.67 20.77
C GLU A 3 -13.36 49.67 21.13
N LYS A 4 -14.03 48.57 20.85
CA LYS A 4 -15.45 48.39 21.16
C LYS A 4 -15.70 48.33 22.69
N TYR A 5 -14.62 47.99 23.42
CA TYR A 5 -14.63 47.89 24.89
C TYR A 5 -13.45 48.67 25.44
N GLY A 6 -13.74 49.75 26.22
CA GLY A 6 -12.71 50.61 26.78
C GLY A 6 -11.82 49.88 27.83
N GLU A 7 -12.40 49.40 28.91
CA GLU A 7 -11.70 48.64 29.94
C GLU A 7 -12.11 47.17 29.90
N VAL A 8 -11.13 46.27 30.14
CA VAL A 8 -11.41 44.83 30.17
C VAL A 8 -12.37 44.47 31.31
N PRO A 9 -13.54 43.90 31.04
CA PRO A 9 -14.52 43.59 32.09
C PRO A 9 -13.95 42.56 33.09
N PRO A 10 -14.44 42.56 34.35
CA PRO A 10 -14.03 41.59 35.35
C PRO A 10 -14.23 40.15 34.86
N LYS A 11 -13.22 39.25 35.10
CA LYS A 11 -13.20 37.88 34.65
C LYS A 11 -14.45 37.13 35.12
N PHE A 12 -14.94 36.20 34.25
CA PHE A 12 -16.11 35.36 34.52
C PHE A 12 -17.46 36.05 34.65
N THR A 13 -17.58 37.34 34.25
CA THR A 13 -18.85 38.02 34.11
C THR A 13 -19.44 37.81 32.72
N LYS A 14 -20.76 38.01 32.55
CA LYS A 14 -21.41 37.90 31.23
C LYS A 14 -20.76 38.81 30.20
N LYS A 15 -20.41 40.06 30.58
CA LYS A 15 -19.71 41.01 29.73
C LYS A 15 -18.30 40.55 29.35
N TRP A 16 -17.61 39.82 30.25
CA TRP A 16 -16.29 39.25 29.94
C TRP A 16 -16.38 38.13 28.89
N TRP A 17 -17.42 37.29 28.96
CA TRP A 17 -17.64 36.26 27.94
C TRP A 17 -17.98 36.84 26.58
N GLU A 18 -18.77 37.92 26.52
CA GLU A 18 -19.05 38.67 25.27
C GLU A 18 -17.74 39.26 24.69
N TYR A 19 -16.92 39.90 25.53
CA TYR A 19 -15.62 40.45 25.15
C TYR A 19 -14.68 39.35 24.65
N PHE A 20 -14.56 38.26 25.41
CA PHE A 20 -13.72 37.14 25.05
C PHE A 20 -14.13 36.54 23.69
N TRP A 21 -15.42 36.33 23.48
CA TRP A 21 -15.92 35.76 22.23
C TRP A 21 -15.73 36.70 21.05
N ASP A 22 -15.99 37.97 21.18
CA ASP A 22 -15.80 38.96 20.11
C ASP A 22 -14.33 39.10 19.68
N TYR A 23 -13.40 38.97 20.65
CA TYR A 23 -11.99 39.20 20.39
C TYR A 23 -11.23 37.92 20.03
N TYR A 24 -11.53 36.80 20.71
CA TYR A 24 -10.78 35.56 20.59
C TYR A 24 -11.48 34.45 19.80
N LYS A 25 -12.68 34.66 19.28
CA LYS A 25 -13.45 33.62 18.58
C LYS A 25 -12.65 32.90 17.50
N TRP A 26 -11.89 33.62 16.70
CA TRP A 26 -11.09 33.04 15.64
C TRP A 26 -9.94 32.20 16.18
N HIS A 27 -9.28 32.64 17.24
CA HIS A 27 -8.21 31.89 17.88
C HIS A 27 -8.75 30.59 18.53
N VAL A 28 -9.91 30.68 19.17
CA VAL A 28 -10.57 29.53 19.77
C VAL A 28 -10.97 28.51 18.69
N ILE A 29 -11.62 28.98 17.62
CA ILE A 29 -12.03 28.11 16.51
C ILE A 29 -10.82 27.42 15.89
N ILE A 30 -9.76 28.15 15.56
CA ILE A 30 -8.54 27.61 14.97
C ILE A 30 -7.90 26.58 15.92
N THR A 31 -7.83 26.87 17.21
CA THR A 31 -7.26 25.95 18.20
C THR A 31 -8.09 24.67 18.29
N VAL A 32 -9.42 24.77 18.35
CA VAL A 32 -10.30 23.59 18.39
C VAL A 32 -10.13 22.73 17.13
N VAL A 33 -10.11 23.36 15.94
CA VAL A 33 -9.89 22.65 14.68
C VAL A 33 -8.52 21.98 14.65
N ALA A 34 -7.47 22.68 15.08
CA ALA A 34 -6.13 22.10 15.15
C ALA A 34 -6.04 20.89 16.09
N VAL A 35 -6.68 20.97 17.27
CA VAL A 35 -6.75 19.87 18.22
C VAL A 35 -7.52 18.67 17.64
N LEU A 36 -8.63 18.92 16.95
CA LEU A 36 -9.40 17.86 16.29
C LEU A 36 -8.58 17.15 15.20
N ILE A 37 -7.91 17.91 14.34
CA ILE A 37 -7.04 17.35 13.29
C ILE A 37 -5.93 16.53 13.93
N ALA A 38 -5.24 17.07 14.93
CA ALA A 38 -4.17 16.36 15.63
C ALA A 38 -4.69 15.07 16.27
N SER A 39 -5.85 15.10 16.92
CA SER A 39 -6.47 13.94 17.54
C SER A 39 -6.80 12.85 16.53
N VAL A 40 -7.41 13.21 15.39
CA VAL A 40 -7.71 12.27 14.31
C VAL A 40 -6.43 11.67 13.74
N THR A 41 -5.40 12.50 13.52
CA THR A 41 -4.10 12.02 12.99
C THR A 41 -3.44 11.03 13.95
N ILE A 42 -3.43 11.32 15.25
CA ILE A 42 -2.85 10.42 16.27
C ILE A 42 -3.61 9.09 16.29
N VAL A 43 -4.95 9.13 16.30
CA VAL A 43 -5.76 7.90 16.29
C VAL A 43 -5.50 7.10 15.01
N GLN A 44 -5.47 7.73 13.84
CA GLN A 44 -5.18 7.05 12.58
C GLN A 44 -3.79 6.42 12.54
N CYS A 45 -2.77 7.12 13.08
CA CYS A 45 -1.43 6.55 13.17
C CYS A 45 -1.35 5.37 14.15
N ALA A 46 -2.07 5.46 15.28
CA ALA A 46 -2.07 4.40 16.30
C ALA A 46 -2.87 3.15 15.90
N THR A 47 -3.90 3.33 15.04
CA THR A 47 -4.80 2.25 14.61
C THR A 47 -4.50 1.71 13.21
N ARG A 48 -3.41 2.15 12.58
CA ARG A 48 -3.02 1.59 11.27
C ARG A 48 -2.76 0.09 11.42
N PRO A 49 -3.45 -0.75 10.62
CA PRO A 49 -3.13 -2.17 10.60
C PRO A 49 -1.68 -2.32 10.13
N LYS A 50 -0.92 -3.11 10.86
CA LYS A 50 0.41 -3.55 10.44
C LYS A 50 0.23 -4.89 9.75
N TYR A 51 0.94 -5.09 8.68
CA TYR A 51 0.95 -6.35 7.94
C TYR A 51 2.36 -6.91 7.97
N ASP A 52 2.46 -8.22 8.17
CA ASP A 52 3.73 -8.93 8.16
C ASP A 52 4.31 -9.02 6.76
N MET A 53 3.42 -9.07 5.76
CA MET A 53 3.83 -9.15 4.36
C MET A 53 2.88 -8.36 3.46
N ASN A 54 3.47 -7.61 2.53
CA ASN A 54 2.76 -6.98 1.44
C ASN A 54 2.99 -7.78 0.15
N VAL A 55 1.90 -8.11 -0.52
CA VAL A 55 1.90 -8.81 -1.81
C VAL A 55 1.17 -7.94 -2.82
N VAL A 56 1.78 -7.69 -3.96
CA VAL A 56 1.19 -6.93 -5.06
C VAL A 56 0.94 -7.88 -6.22
N TYR A 57 -0.32 -8.04 -6.61
CA TYR A 57 -0.69 -8.66 -7.86
C TYR A 57 -0.80 -7.60 -8.96
N ALA A 58 -0.12 -7.81 -10.08
CA ALA A 58 -0.20 -6.94 -11.26
C ALA A 58 -0.37 -7.80 -12.51
N GLY A 59 -1.56 -7.77 -13.10
CA GLY A 59 -1.87 -8.62 -14.25
C GLY A 59 -3.25 -8.33 -14.84
N HIS A 60 -3.63 -9.11 -15.84
CA HIS A 60 -4.88 -8.96 -16.58
C HIS A 60 -6.02 -9.81 -16.02
N MET A 61 -5.73 -10.76 -15.12
CA MET A 61 -6.76 -11.59 -14.50
C MET A 61 -7.44 -10.85 -13.35
N ASN A 62 -8.76 -10.85 -13.39
CA ASN A 62 -9.57 -10.31 -12.31
C ASN A 62 -10.01 -11.46 -11.40
N TYR A 63 -9.39 -11.57 -10.24
CA TYR A 63 -9.73 -12.57 -9.23
C TYR A 63 -10.95 -12.16 -8.42
N SER A 64 -11.80 -13.13 -8.11
CA SER A 64 -12.90 -12.95 -7.17
C SER A 64 -12.40 -12.72 -5.75
N GLU A 65 -13.25 -12.14 -4.89
CA GLU A 65 -12.91 -11.95 -3.48
C GLU A 65 -12.57 -13.29 -2.78
N GLU A 66 -13.22 -14.39 -3.17
CA GLU A 66 -12.95 -15.72 -2.62
C GLU A 66 -11.55 -16.22 -2.98
N GLU A 67 -11.12 -16.03 -4.23
CA GLU A 67 -9.78 -16.39 -4.69
C GLU A 67 -8.70 -15.53 -4.02
N ILE A 68 -8.95 -14.24 -3.87
CA ILE A 68 -8.08 -13.31 -3.15
C ILE A 68 -7.93 -13.73 -1.69
N ASN A 69 -9.02 -14.07 -1.02
CA ASN A 69 -8.98 -14.51 0.37
C ASN A 69 -8.27 -15.84 0.55
N LYS A 70 -8.49 -16.80 -0.36
CA LYS A 70 -7.74 -18.08 -0.39
C LYS A 70 -6.24 -17.84 -0.58
N LEU A 71 -5.86 -16.93 -1.49
CA LEU A 71 -4.46 -16.62 -1.73
C LEU A 71 -3.82 -15.98 -0.48
N LYS A 72 -4.52 -15.07 0.20
CA LYS A 72 -4.08 -14.51 1.48
C LYS A 72 -3.88 -15.59 2.54
N GLU A 73 -4.83 -16.51 2.69
CA GLU A 73 -4.77 -17.62 3.64
C GLU A 73 -3.55 -18.50 3.37
N ILE A 74 -3.35 -18.93 2.11
CA ILE A 74 -2.21 -19.74 1.69
C ILE A 74 -0.89 -19.06 2.03
N ILE A 75 -0.78 -17.76 1.85
CA ILE A 75 0.44 -17.00 2.15
C ILE A 75 0.59 -16.85 3.67
N SER A 76 -0.46 -16.48 4.39
CA SER A 76 -0.42 -16.25 5.84
C SER A 76 0.00 -17.50 6.63
N GLU A 77 -0.36 -18.70 6.16
CA GLU A 77 0.07 -19.97 6.76
C GLU A 77 1.59 -20.23 6.64
N ARG A 78 2.29 -19.54 5.74
CA ARG A 78 3.69 -19.81 5.39
C ARG A 78 4.66 -18.71 5.78
N ILE A 79 4.13 -17.56 6.18
CA ILE A 79 4.93 -16.46 6.72
C ILE A 79 5.05 -16.58 8.24
N SER A 80 6.03 -15.89 8.79
CA SER A 80 6.17 -15.74 10.24
C SER A 80 5.58 -14.43 10.67
N ASP A 81 5.05 -14.39 11.89
CA ASP A 81 4.66 -13.16 12.57
C ASP A 81 5.91 -12.29 12.78
N ILE A 82 6.01 -11.21 12.01
CA ILE A 82 7.17 -10.31 12.00
C ILE A 82 7.01 -9.21 13.05
N ASP A 83 5.77 -8.76 13.28
CA ASP A 83 5.47 -7.67 14.22
C ASP A 83 5.21 -8.15 15.65
N GLY A 84 5.11 -9.46 15.87
CA GLY A 84 4.95 -10.08 17.20
C GLY A 84 3.56 -9.92 17.79
N ASN A 85 2.54 -9.70 16.96
CA ASN A 85 1.16 -9.52 17.41
C ASN A 85 0.40 -10.85 17.63
N GLY A 86 0.96 -11.96 17.23
CA GLY A 86 0.41 -13.32 17.34
C GLY A 86 -0.48 -13.74 16.16
N GLU A 87 -0.59 -12.91 15.12
CA GLU A 87 -1.36 -13.18 13.92
C GLU A 87 -0.49 -12.95 12.67
N ASN A 88 -0.54 -13.87 11.72
CA ASN A 88 0.16 -13.71 10.44
C ASN A 88 -0.75 -12.96 9.46
N SER A 89 -0.44 -11.72 9.19
CA SER A 89 -1.29 -10.83 8.38
C SER A 89 -0.66 -10.50 7.02
N VAL A 90 -1.46 -10.59 5.95
CA VAL A 90 -1.04 -10.31 4.57
C VAL A 90 -1.89 -9.22 3.97
N LEU A 91 -1.24 -8.17 3.47
CA LEU A 91 -1.88 -7.18 2.61
C LEU A 91 -1.70 -7.61 1.16
N LEU A 92 -2.78 -7.98 0.48
CA LEU A 92 -2.77 -8.24 -0.96
C LEU A 92 -3.40 -7.06 -1.69
N SER A 93 -2.60 -6.37 -2.49
CA SER A 93 -3.04 -5.29 -3.38
C SER A 93 -3.16 -5.81 -4.80
N THR A 94 -4.30 -5.57 -5.46
CA THR A 94 -4.54 -6.01 -6.84
C THR A 94 -4.50 -4.83 -7.80
N LEU A 95 -3.67 -4.92 -8.82
CA LEU A 95 -3.51 -3.98 -9.92
C LEU A 95 -3.91 -4.71 -11.21
N VAL A 96 -5.16 -4.51 -11.64
CA VAL A 96 -5.71 -5.21 -12.81
C VAL A 96 -5.64 -4.29 -14.01
N PHE A 97 -4.95 -4.72 -15.07
CA PHE A 97 -4.91 -4.05 -16.35
C PHE A 97 -6.14 -4.40 -17.18
N ALA A 98 -6.63 -3.47 -17.98
CA ALA A 98 -7.78 -3.70 -18.84
C ALA A 98 -7.33 -4.09 -20.25
N ASP A 99 -7.91 -5.18 -20.80
CA ASP A 99 -7.59 -5.65 -22.16
C ASP A 99 -8.39 -4.93 -23.28
N ASN A 100 -9.07 -3.83 -22.95
CA ASN A 100 -10.03 -3.20 -23.87
C ASN A 100 -9.41 -2.00 -24.60
N ALA A 101 -9.66 -1.91 -25.89
CA ALA A 101 -9.35 -0.71 -26.66
C ALA A 101 -10.09 0.51 -26.07
N GLY A 102 -9.32 1.53 -25.67
CA GLY A 102 -9.83 2.74 -24.99
C GLY A 102 -9.57 2.79 -23.49
N SER A 103 -8.87 1.81 -22.94
CA SER A 103 -8.45 1.79 -21.54
C SER A 103 -7.04 2.39 -21.30
N GLU A 104 -6.43 3.01 -22.30
CA GLU A 104 -5.04 3.48 -22.23
C GLU A 104 -4.76 4.40 -21.04
N GLU A 105 -5.70 5.30 -20.73
CA GLU A 105 -5.56 6.19 -19.57
C GLU A 105 -5.64 5.43 -18.24
N TYR A 106 -6.53 4.45 -18.17
CA TYR A 106 -6.66 3.57 -17.00
C TYR A 106 -5.40 2.72 -16.82
N ASP A 107 -4.92 2.07 -17.87
CA ASP A 107 -3.74 1.21 -17.83
C ASP A 107 -2.48 2.02 -17.50
N TYR A 108 -2.38 3.26 -17.98
CA TYR A 108 -1.33 4.18 -17.58
C TYR A 108 -1.38 4.51 -16.09
N ALA A 109 -2.58 4.72 -15.53
CA ALA A 109 -2.74 4.96 -14.11
C ALA A 109 -2.35 3.73 -13.25
N ILE A 110 -2.74 2.52 -13.69
CA ILE A 110 -2.34 1.25 -13.06
C ILE A 110 -0.83 1.06 -13.15
N GLN A 111 -0.23 1.32 -14.32
CA GLN A 111 1.21 1.24 -14.51
C GLN A 111 1.97 2.21 -13.60
N THR A 112 1.51 3.46 -13.50
CA THR A 112 2.09 4.45 -12.60
C THR A 112 2.00 3.99 -11.14
N LYS A 113 0.86 3.41 -10.75
CA LYS A 113 0.68 2.87 -9.42
C LYS A 113 1.61 1.69 -9.15
N LEU A 114 1.80 0.80 -10.12
CA LEU A 114 2.75 -0.30 -10.03
C LEU A 114 4.19 0.21 -9.86
N ASP A 115 4.60 1.18 -10.69
CA ASP A 115 5.94 1.76 -10.62
C ASP A 115 6.19 2.43 -9.24
N LEU A 116 5.18 3.06 -8.65
CA LEU A 116 5.27 3.61 -7.31
C LEU A 116 5.46 2.53 -6.23
N THR A 117 4.88 1.33 -6.40
CA THR A 117 5.07 0.25 -5.41
C THR A 117 6.50 -0.27 -5.37
N PHE A 118 7.27 -0.16 -6.47
CA PHE A 118 8.70 -0.53 -6.47
C PHE A 118 9.58 0.47 -5.72
N THR A 119 9.11 1.70 -5.54
CA THR A 119 9.82 2.71 -4.73
C THR A 119 9.41 2.68 -3.26
N ASP A 120 8.39 1.89 -2.92
CA ASP A 120 7.91 1.72 -1.54
C ASP A 120 8.60 0.50 -0.92
N ASP A 121 9.40 0.72 0.13
CA ASP A 121 10.14 -0.32 0.85
C ASP A 121 9.22 -1.34 1.56
N CYS A 122 7.89 -1.17 1.46
CA CYS A 122 6.92 -1.99 2.14
C CYS A 122 6.41 -3.20 1.34
N SER A 123 6.79 -3.35 0.06
CA SER A 123 6.33 -4.46 -0.78
C SER A 123 7.41 -5.51 -0.96
N PHE A 124 7.14 -6.73 -0.49
CA PHE A 124 8.13 -7.81 -0.48
C PHE A 124 7.94 -8.84 -1.61
N ILE A 125 6.70 -9.05 -2.08
CA ILE A 125 6.40 -10.04 -3.11
C ILE A 125 5.51 -9.42 -4.20
N TYR A 126 5.90 -9.65 -5.45
CA TYR A 126 5.13 -9.28 -6.63
C TYR A 126 4.68 -10.54 -7.37
N LEU A 127 3.39 -10.64 -7.64
CA LEU A 127 2.78 -11.64 -8.50
C LEU A 127 2.39 -10.95 -9.80
N MET A 128 3.07 -11.27 -10.89
CA MET A 128 2.86 -10.59 -12.16
C MET A 128 2.66 -11.59 -13.29
N ASP A 129 1.89 -11.18 -14.30
CA ASP A 129 1.90 -11.90 -15.57
C ASP A 129 3.21 -11.65 -16.34
N LYS A 130 3.45 -12.52 -17.32
CA LYS A 130 4.72 -12.49 -18.08
C LYS A 130 4.95 -11.15 -18.77
N ALA A 131 3.90 -10.52 -19.31
CA ALA A 131 4.03 -9.26 -20.03
C ALA A 131 4.49 -8.14 -19.10
N ASN A 132 3.93 -8.08 -17.90
CA ASN A 132 4.33 -7.09 -16.90
C ASN A 132 5.74 -7.38 -16.35
N VAL A 133 6.12 -8.64 -16.13
CA VAL A 133 7.49 -8.99 -15.75
C VAL A 133 8.48 -8.53 -16.83
N ASP A 134 8.23 -8.88 -18.09
CA ASP A 134 9.10 -8.51 -19.20
C ASP A 134 9.22 -6.97 -19.35
N ALA A 135 8.13 -6.24 -19.15
CA ALA A 135 8.12 -4.77 -19.20
C ALA A 135 8.93 -4.15 -18.05
N GLN A 136 8.81 -4.67 -16.82
CA GLN A 136 9.58 -4.17 -15.69
C GLN A 136 11.07 -4.49 -15.81
N MET A 137 11.41 -5.67 -16.35
CA MET A 137 12.81 -6.04 -16.60
C MET A 137 13.50 -5.16 -17.67
N GLN A 138 12.75 -4.49 -18.53
CA GLN A 138 13.27 -3.56 -19.54
C GLN A 138 13.46 -2.12 -19.02
N LYS A 139 12.88 -1.80 -17.86
CA LYS A 139 13.00 -0.49 -17.25
C LYS A 139 14.25 -0.43 -16.35
N GLU A 140 14.76 0.77 -16.12
CA GLU A 140 15.87 0.98 -15.15
C GLU A 140 15.51 0.57 -13.70
N VAL A 141 14.23 0.30 -13.43
CA VAL A 141 13.70 -0.20 -12.17
C VAL A 141 14.18 -1.62 -11.85
N VAL A 142 14.72 -2.35 -12.82
CA VAL A 142 15.27 -3.72 -12.63
C VAL A 142 16.31 -3.78 -11.52
N ASP A 143 17.08 -2.73 -11.30
CA ASP A 143 18.07 -2.65 -10.22
C ASP A 143 17.43 -2.71 -8.81
N GLN A 144 16.13 -2.48 -8.71
CA GLN A 144 15.37 -2.55 -7.45
C GLN A 144 14.70 -3.91 -7.22
N ILE A 145 14.67 -4.77 -8.25
CA ILE A 145 14.16 -6.14 -8.13
C ILE A 145 15.26 -7.01 -7.52
N TYR A 146 14.93 -7.73 -6.46
CA TYR A 146 15.86 -8.61 -5.79
C TYR A 146 16.39 -9.70 -6.73
N ASP A 147 17.70 -9.83 -6.85
CA ASP A 147 18.35 -10.89 -7.62
C ASP A 147 18.24 -12.20 -6.85
N CYS A 148 17.46 -13.14 -7.38
CA CYS A 148 17.22 -14.43 -6.76
C CYS A 148 18.22 -15.51 -7.13
N THR A 149 19.31 -15.18 -7.86
CA THR A 149 20.35 -16.19 -8.22
C THR A 149 21.08 -16.79 -7.04
N ASP A 150 21.25 -16.01 -5.97
CA ASP A 150 21.94 -16.44 -4.74
C ASP A 150 20.97 -16.94 -3.65
N SER A 151 19.68 -17.01 -3.95
CA SER A 151 18.66 -17.44 -2.99
C SER A 151 18.37 -18.94 -3.10
N PHE A 152 17.33 -19.40 -2.40
CA PHE A 152 16.91 -20.80 -2.29
C PHE A 152 16.49 -21.47 -3.61
N ILE A 153 16.51 -20.75 -4.73
CA ILE A 153 16.07 -21.22 -6.04
C ILE A 153 17.31 -21.55 -6.84
N ASP A 154 17.36 -22.78 -7.35
CA ASP A 154 18.39 -23.20 -8.29
C ASP A 154 18.29 -22.36 -9.57
N SER A 155 19.29 -21.50 -9.79
CA SER A 155 19.36 -20.59 -10.94
C SER A 155 19.43 -21.34 -12.30
N SER A 156 19.74 -22.64 -12.29
CA SER A 156 19.71 -23.52 -13.47
C SER A 156 18.31 -24.02 -13.82
N SER A 157 17.32 -23.77 -12.95
CA SER A 157 15.95 -24.22 -13.16
C SER A 157 15.29 -23.47 -14.34
N ASP A 158 14.61 -24.20 -15.21
CA ASP A 158 13.79 -23.64 -16.30
C ASP A 158 12.63 -22.76 -15.82
N LYS A 159 12.37 -22.76 -14.51
CA LYS A 159 11.36 -21.92 -13.88
C LYS A 159 11.84 -20.51 -13.59
N VAL A 160 13.14 -20.27 -13.59
CA VAL A 160 13.70 -18.94 -13.32
C VAL A 160 13.66 -18.10 -14.59
N VAL A 161 12.99 -16.94 -14.50
CA VAL A 161 12.96 -15.94 -15.58
C VAL A 161 14.20 -15.06 -15.43
N LYS A 162 15.05 -15.06 -16.47
CA LYS A 162 16.32 -14.34 -16.48
C LYS A 162 16.22 -13.08 -17.30
N ALA A 163 16.86 -12.01 -16.84
CA ALA A 163 17.08 -10.79 -17.61
C ALA A 163 18.24 -10.95 -18.61
N ALA A 164 18.49 -9.92 -19.39
CA ALA A 164 19.56 -9.88 -20.40
C ALA A 164 20.98 -10.02 -19.76
N ASP A 165 21.14 -9.65 -18.49
CA ASP A 165 22.36 -9.79 -17.70
C ASP A 165 22.62 -11.23 -17.21
N GLY A 166 21.67 -12.14 -17.45
CA GLY A 166 21.74 -13.56 -17.04
C GLY A 166 21.32 -13.83 -15.59
N LYS A 167 20.99 -12.81 -14.83
CA LYS A 167 20.50 -12.96 -13.45
C LYS A 167 19.02 -13.29 -13.43
N GLY A 168 18.57 -14.02 -12.40
CA GLY A 168 17.19 -14.41 -12.21
C GLY A 168 16.43 -13.38 -11.36
N TYR A 169 15.37 -12.84 -11.90
CA TYR A 169 14.55 -11.84 -11.22
C TYR A 169 13.13 -12.30 -10.88
N ALA A 170 12.68 -13.38 -11.48
CA ALA A 170 11.35 -13.91 -11.25
C ALA A 170 11.33 -15.44 -11.35
N VAL A 171 10.29 -16.02 -10.75
CA VAL A 171 10.03 -17.48 -10.80
C VAL A 171 8.67 -17.71 -11.44
N ASN A 172 8.65 -18.58 -12.44
CA ASN A 172 7.42 -18.98 -13.10
C ASN A 172 6.62 -19.94 -12.22
N LEU A 173 5.42 -19.52 -11.83
CA LEU A 173 4.51 -20.26 -10.95
C LEU A 173 3.49 -21.13 -11.70
N LYS A 174 3.50 -21.17 -13.04
CA LYS A 174 2.53 -21.89 -13.88
C LYS A 174 2.29 -23.34 -13.45
N ASP A 175 3.33 -24.00 -12.92
CA ASP A 175 3.26 -25.38 -12.47
C ASP A 175 3.28 -25.54 -10.95
N SER A 176 2.98 -24.47 -10.22
CA SER A 176 2.86 -24.51 -8.78
C SER A 176 1.70 -25.42 -8.37
N ARG A 177 2.01 -26.55 -7.70
CA ARG A 177 0.99 -27.45 -7.16
C ARG A 177 0.12 -26.74 -6.13
N LEU A 178 0.75 -25.92 -5.31
CA LEU A 178 0.08 -25.17 -4.27
C LEU A 178 -1.07 -24.31 -4.80
N LEU A 179 -0.84 -23.58 -5.89
CA LEU A 179 -1.86 -22.74 -6.51
C LEU A 179 -2.92 -23.56 -7.20
N LYS A 180 -2.51 -24.61 -7.96
CA LYS A 180 -3.44 -25.51 -8.66
C LYS A 180 -4.37 -26.28 -7.72
N ASP A 181 -3.84 -26.79 -6.60
CA ASP A 181 -4.61 -27.56 -5.61
C ASP A 181 -5.66 -26.68 -4.91
N ASN A 182 -5.45 -25.38 -4.85
CA ASN A 182 -6.38 -24.39 -4.31
C ASN A 182 -7.26 -23.71 -5.37
N GLY A 183 -7.15 -24.13 -6.64
CA GLY A 183 -7.96 -23.61 -7.74
C GLY A 183 -7.55 -22.20 -8.21
N ILE A 184 -6.34 -21.76 -7.86
CA ILE A 184 -5.77 -20.49 -8.31
C ILE A 184 -4.93 -20.75 -9.55
N TYR A 185 -5.32 -20.16 -10.67
CA TYR A 185 -4.63 -20.28 -11.96
C TYR A 185 -3.89 -18.97 -12.24
N CYS A 186 -2.59 -19.05 -12.44
CA CYS A 186 -1.73 -17.92 -12.82
C CYS A 186 -1.29 -18.04 -14.28
#